data_a34917adb2904a8f11de94322e1b9730
#
_entry.id   a34917adb2904a8f11de94322e1b9730
#
_cell.length_a   1.000
_cell.length_b   1.000
_cell.length_c   1.000
_cell.angle_alpha   90.00
_cell.angle_beta   90.00
_cell.angle_gamma   90.00
#
_symmetry.space_group_name_H-M   'P 1'
#
loop_
_entity.id
_entity.type
_entity.pdbx_description
1 polymer ?
#
loop_
_entity_poly.entity_id
_entity_poly.type
_entity_poly.pdbx_seq_one_letter_code
_entity_poly.pdbx_strand_id
1 'polypeptide(L)'
;MTTSNRGATSPAVLVLEDGRTFRGRAYGAVGETFGEAVFSTGMTGYQETLTDPSYHRQVVVMTAPHIGNTGVNDEDPESKRIWVSGYVVRDPARTPSNWRSRRSLDEELSAQGVVGISGIDTRALTRHLRERGAMRVGIFSGAALADEAALLAKVREAPQMKGADLSGEVATEEAYVVPAIGTKRFTVAAIDLGIKGMTPHRMAERGIEVHVLPATATAEDVYAVNPDGVFFSNGPGDPATADHPVALMRAVLERSTPLFGICFGNQILGRALGFGTFKLKYGHRGINQPVQDRTTGKVEVTAHNHGFAVDAPLDAPSDTPFGRAEVSHVCLNDNVVEGLRLLDRPAFSVQYHPEAAAGPHDAAYLFDRFVSLMEGQRA
;
A
#
# COMPACT_ATOMS: atom_id res chain seq x y z
N MET A 1 -26.55 2.68 -31.74
CA MET A 1 -25.10 2.87 -32.01
C MET A 1 -24.78 4.35 -31.84
N THR A 2 -24.46 4.74 -30.60
CA THR A 2 -24.00 6.09 -30.28
C THR A 2 -22.49 6.13 -30.56
N THR A 3 -22.10 6.76 -31.64
CA THR A 3 -20.71 7.10 -31.89
C THR A 3 -20.20 8.01 -30.79
N SER A 4 -19.43 7.46 -29.84
CA SER A 4 -18.72 8.27 -28.88
C SER A 4 -17.78 9.18 -29.66
N ASN A 5 -17.95 10.46 -29.48
CA ASN A 5 -17.12 11.50 -30.05
C ASN A 5 -15.71 11.40 -29.42
N ARG A 6 -14.84 10.52 -29.96
CA ARG A 6 -13.42 10.37 -29.57
C ARG A 6 -12.60 11.51 -30.17
N GLY A 7 -13.03 12.75 -29.89
CA GLY A 7 -12.38 13.97 -30.37
C GLY A 7 -11.92 14.80 -29.18
N ALA A 8 -10.64 15.18 -29.18
CA ALA A 8 -9.95 16.14 -28.34
C ALA A 8 -10.19 15.91 -26.82
N THR A 9 -9.30 15.14 -26.20
CA THR A 9 -9.24 15.05 -24.72
C THR A 9 -9.14 16.47 -24.13
N SER A 10 -10.00 16.79 -23.17
CA SER A 10 -10.06 18.10 -22.52
C SER A 10 -8.70 18.49 -21.93
N PRO A 11 -8.31 19.78 -21.94
CA PRO A 11 -7.13 20.24 -21.23
C PRO A 11 -7.20 19.88 -19.74
N ALA A 12 -6.03 19.60 -19.15
CA ALA A 12 -5.89 19.37 -17.72
C ALA A 12 -4.62 20.03 -17.20
N VAL A 13 -4.64 20.38 -15.91
CA VAL A 13 -3.51 20.99 -15.21
C VAL A 13 -3.28 20.24 -13.91
N LEU A 14 -2.03 19.86 -13.64
CA LEU A 14 -1.57 19.38 -12.35
C LEU A 14 -0.82 20.52 -11.66
N VAL A 15 -1.18 20.79 -10.40
CA VAL A 15 -0.59 21.83 -9.57
C VAL A 15 -0.06 21.22 -8.28
N LEU A 16 1.23 21.45 -7.97
CA LEU A 16 1.86 21.07 -6.71
C LEU A 16 1.75 22.21 -5.68
N GLU A 17 1.79 21.89 -4.40
CA GLU A 17 1.66 22.88 -3.30
C GLU A 17 2.76 23.95 -3.28
N ASP A 18 3.92 23.68 -3.89
CA ASP A 18 5.00 24.67 -4.05
C ASP A 18 4.81 25.62 -5.25
N GLY A 19 3.70 25.45 -5.99
CA GLY A 19 3.33 26.27 -7.14
C GLY A 19 3.80 25.73 -8.49
N ARG A 20 4.54 24.65 -8.55
CA ARG A 20 4.93 24.06 -9.84
C ARG A 20 3.73 23.46 -10.54
N THR A 21 3.59 23.73 -11.84
CA THR A 21 2.47 23.27 -12.66
C THR A 21 2.93 22.39 -13.82
N PHE A 22 2.06 21.47 -14.24
CA PHE A 22 2.24 20.66 -15.44
C PHE A 22 0.93 20.68 -16.24
N ARG A 23 1.02 20.99 -17.53
CA ARG A 23 -0.14 21.06 -18.44
C ARG A 23 -0.18 19.83 -19.31
N GLY A 24 -1.34 19.19 -19.40
CA GLY A 24 -1.58 17.98 -20.16
C GLY A 24 -3.03 17.85 -20.60
N ARG A 25 -3.53 16.64 -20.62
CA ARG A 25 -4.87 16.29 -21.06
C ARG A 25 -5.57 15.45 -19.99
N ALA A 26 -6.87 15.62 -19.84
CA ALA A 26 -7.68 14.78 -18.97
C ALA A 26 -7.53 13.31 -19.37
N TYR A 27 -7.46 12.45 -18.36
CA TYR A 27 -7.38 11.00 -18.49
C TYR A 27 -8.26 10.38 -17.41
N GLY A 28 -9.17 9.45 -17.78
CA GLY A 28 -10.22 9.02 -16.87
C GLY A 28 -11.33 10.06 -16.71
N ALA A 29 -11.81 10.27 -15.49
CA ALA A 29 -12.87 11.23 -15.19
C ALA A 29 -12.40 12.68 -15.39
N VAL A 30 -13.35 13.54 -15.76
CA VAL A 30 -13.15 15.00 -15.87
C VAL A 30 -13.63 15.66 -14.58
N GLY A 31 -12.81 16.54 -14.00
CA GLY A 31 -13.14 17.24 -12.76
C GLY A 31 -11.89 17.68 -12.00
N GLU A 32 -11.98 17.64 -10.67
CA GLU A 32 -10.83 17.91 -9.80
C GLU A 32 -10.63 16.81 -8.77
N THR A 33 -9.38 16.60 -8.37
CA THR A 33 -8.98 15.70 -7.29
C THR A 33 -7.76 16.23 -6.56
N PHE A 34 -7.61 15.81 -5.31
CA PHE A 34 -6.51 16.19 -4.43
C PHE A 34 -5.91 14.96 -3.75
N GLY A 35 -4.64 15.07 -3.38
CA GLY A 35 -3.95 14.02 -2.63
C GLY A 35 -2.48 14.36 -2.43
N GLU A 36 -1.73 13.39 -1.89
CA GLU A 36 -0.27 13.46 -1.86
C GLU A 36 0.31 12.92 -3.16
N ALA A 37 1.12 13.73 -3.86
CA ALA A 37 1.84 13.29 -5.06
C ALA A 37 2.93 12.29 -4.66
N VAL A 38 2.81 11.08 -5.19
CA VAL A 38 3.79 10.01 -5.02
C VAL A 38 4.12 9.38 -6.38
N PHE A 39 5.31 8.82 -6.54
CA PHE A 39 5.66 8.16 -7.80
C PHE A 39 5.92 6.67 -7.58
N SER A 40 5.51 5.85 -8.54
CA SER A 40 5.78 4.42 -8.58
C SER A 40 6.74 4.10 -9.72
N THR A 41 7.77 3.31 -9.42
CA THR A 41 8.78 2.85 -10.39
C THR A 41 8.40 1.52 -11.05
N GLY A 42 7.24 0.95 -10.74
CA GLY A 42 6.73 -0.26 -11.36
C GLY A 42 6.54 -0.09 -12.87
N MET A 43 7.04 -1.04 -13.65
CA MET A 43 6.85 -1.07 -15.11
C MET A 43 5.58 -1.84 -15.50
N THR A 44 5.03 -2.63 -14.59
CA THR A 44 3.82 -3.46 -14.73
C THR A 44 2.98 -3.34 -13.47
N GLY A 45 1.80 -3.97 -13.43
CA GLY A 45 0.97 -4.02 -12.24
C GLY A 45 0.28 -2.71 -11.90
N TYR A 46 -0.07 -1.92 -12.90
CA TYR A 46 -0.75 -0.66 -12.65
C TYR A 46 -2.19 -0.87 -12.13
N GLN A 47 -2.85 -1.97 -12.49
CA GLN A 47 -4.19 -2.28 -11.98
C GLN A 47 -4.15 -2.61 -10.49
N GLU A 48 -3.17 -3.40 -10.08
CA GLU A 48 -2.90 -3.72 -8.68
C GLU A 48 -2.53 -2.46 -7.90
N THR A 49 -1.69 -1.58 -8.46
CA THR A 49 -1.37 -0.28 -7.86
C THR A 49 -2.62 0.58 -7.65
N LEU A 50 -3.51 0.66 -8.64
CA LEU A 50 -4.73 1.46 -8.56
C LEU A 50 -5.70 0.96 -7.49
N THR A 51 -5.76 -0.36 -7.30
CA THR A 51 -6.72 -1.02 -6.40
C THR A 51 -6.13 -1.37 -5.03
N ASP A 52 -4.85 -1.04 -4.77
CA ASP A 52 -4.22 -1.18 -3.45
C ASP A 52 -4.74 -0.09 -2.49
N PRO A 53 -5.44 -0.47 -1.39
CA PRO A 53 -5.97 0.49 -0.43
C PRO A 53 -4.92 1.39 0.21
N SER A 54 -3.65 0.95 0.27
CA SER A 54 -2.54 1.73 0.82
C SER A 54 -2.25 3.02 0.04
N TYR A 55 -2.76 3.16 -1.19
CA TYR A 55 -2.69 4.39 -1.98
C TYR A 55 -3.84 5.37 -1.72
N HIS A 56 -4.73 5.09 -0.77
CA HIS A 56 -5.83 5.99 -0.46
C HIS A 56 -5.33 7.41 -0.14
N ARG A 57 -5.99 8.42 -0.70
CA ARG A 57 -5.62 9.84 -0.67
C ARG A 57 -4.26 10.18 -1.30
N GLN A 58 -3.75 9.34 -2.20
CA GLN A 58 -2.54 9.63 -2.97
C GLN A 58 -2.85 9.79 -4.45
N VAL A 59 -2.13 10.69 -5.11
CA VAL A 59 -2.10 10.85 -6.56
C VAL A 59 -0.83 10.16 -7.06
N VAL A 60 -1.00 9.08 -7.81
CA VAL A 60 0.10 8.22 -8.22
C VAL A 60 0.64 8.63 -9.59
N VAL A 61 1.93 8.93 -9.63
CA VAL A 61 2.69 9.26 -10.84
C VAL A 61 3.43 8.02 -11.32
N MET A 62 3.09 7.50 -12.49
CA MET A 62 3.81 6.38 -13.08
C MET A 62 5.09 6.88 -13.75
N THR A 63 6.24 6.29 -13.37
CA THR A 63 7.51 6.63 -14.00
C THR A 63 7.70 5.92 -15.34
N ALA A 64 7.08 4.73 -15.52
CA ALA A 64 7.02 4.07 -16.80
C ALA A 64 6.24 4.96 -17.80
N PRO A 65 6.81 5.28 -18.95
CA PRO A 65 6.21 6.27 -19.85
C PRO A 65 4.93 5.77 -20.51
N HIS A 66 4.81 4.47 -20.78
CA HIS A 66 3.66 3.87 -21.47
C HIS A 66 2.85 2.98 -20.52
N ILE A 67 1.59 3.33 -20.29
CA ILE A 67 0.70 2.69 -19.31
C ILE A 67 -0.64 2.35 -19.98
N GLY A 68 -1.28 1.26 -19.54
CA GLY A 68 -2.60 0.82 -20.03
C GLY A 68 -2.54 -0.20 -21.17
N ASN A 69 -1.34 -0.62 -21.58
CA ASN A 69 -1.13 -1.53 -22.69
C ASN A 69 -1.73 -2.93 -22.50
N THR A 70 -1.85 -3.41 -21.26
CA THR A 70 -2.48 -4.70 -20.93
C THR A 70 -3.98 -4.61 -20.67
N GLY A 71 -4.55 -3.38 -20.68
CA GLY A 71 -5.95 -3.14 -20.33
C GLY A 71 -6.23 -3.38 -18.84
N VAL A 72 -7.48 -3.63 -18.53
CA VAL A 72 -7.99 -3.96 -17.19
C VAL A 72 -8.81 -5.25 -17.30
N ASN A 73 -8.72 -6.11 -16.29
CA ASN A 73 -9.46 -7.36 -16.17
C ASN A 73 -10.11 -7.47 -14.79
N ASP A 74 -10.87 -8.54 -14.55
CA ASP A 74 -11.64 -8.74 -13.31
C ASP A 74 -10.92 -9.68 -12.31
N GLU A 75 -9.69 -10.14 -12.63
CA GLU A 75 -8.94 -11.11 -11.82
C GLU A 75 -7.78 -10.49 -11.03
N ASP A 76 -7.19 -9.39 -11.54
CA ASP A 76 -6.00 -8.75 -10.98
C ASP A 76 -6.25 -7.62 -9.94
N PRO A 77 -7.50 -7.16 -9.65
CA PRO A 77 -7.70 -6.16 -8.60
C PRO A 77 -7.28 -6.69 -7.23
N GLU A 78 -6.59 -5.85 -6.47
CA GLU A 78 -6.22 -6.14 -5.06
C GLU A 78 -7.35 -5.84 -4.06
N SER A 79 -8.42 -5.18 -4.53
CA SER A 79 -9.61 -4.87 -3.73
C SER A 79 -10.81 -4.52 -4.62
N LYS A 80 -11.93 -4.18 -3.99
CA LYS A 80 -13.22 -3.96 -4.65
C LYS A 80 -13.28 -2.74 -5.58
N ARG A 81 -12.34 -1.78 -5.48
CA ARG A 81 -12.36 -0.52 -6.24
C ARG A 81 -10.97 0.09 -6.40
N ILE A 82 -10.87 1.12 -7.21
CA ILE A 82 -9.71 1.99 -7.27
C ILE A 82 -9.69 2.89 -6.02
N TRP A 83 -8.52 2.99 -5.38
CA TRP A 83 -8.32 3.78 -4.16
C TRP A 83 -7.47 5.02 -4.37
N VAL A 84 -6.66 5.07 -5.42
CA VAL A 84 -5.88 6.28 -5.70
C VAL A 84 -6.81 7.47 -5.91
N SER A 85 -6.45 8.63 -5.34
CA SER A 85 -7.22 9.85 -5.53
C SER A 85 -7.10 10.39 -6.96
N GLY A 86 -5.96 10.15 -7.61
CA GLY A 86 -5.74 10.55 -8.99
C GLY A 86 -4.59 9.79 -9.63
N TYR A 87 -4.53 9.84 -10.96
CA TYR A 87 -3.56 9.07 -11.72
C TYR A 87 -2.85 9.90 -12.78
N VAL A 88 -1.52 9.77 -12.84
CA VAL A 88 -0.67 10.58 -13.71
C VAL A 88 0.17 9.69 -14.60
N VAL A 89 0.00 9.83 -15.92
CA VAL A 89 0.72 9.04 -16.92
C VAL A 89 1.29 9.95 -18.02
N ARG A 90 2.39 9.54 -18.63
CA ARG A 90 2.96 10.27 -19.76
C ARG A 90 2.23 9.94 -21.06
N ASP A 91 2.18 8.66 -21.40
CA ASP A 91 1.66 8.18 -22.69
C ASP A 91 0.72 6.97 -22.43
N PRO A 92 -0.59 7.22 -22.32
CA PRO A 92 -1.56 6.16 -22.11
C PRO A 92 -1.78 5.36 -23.40
N ALA A 93 -1.85 4.04 -23.29
CA ALA A 93 -2.20 3.17 -24.40
C ALA A 93 -3.61 3.49 -24.93
N ARG A 94 -3.71 3.76 -26.21
CA ARG A 94 -5.00 4.05 -26.88
C ARG A 94 -5.87 2.81 -27.01
N THR A 95 -5.23 1.66 -27.19
CA THR A 95 -5.89 0.36 -27.34
C THR A 95 -5.09 -0.67 -26.56
N PRO A 96 -5.71 -1.39 -25.62
CA PRO A 96 -5.03 -2.46 -24.93
C PRO A 96 -4.76 -3.64 -25.89
N SER A 97 -3.64 -4.31 -25.70
CA SER A 97 -3.22 -5.48 -26.49
C SER A 97 -2.83 -6.62 -25.55
N ASN A 98 -3.85 -7.25 -24.94
CA ASN A 98 -3.69 -8.41 -24.09
C ASN A 98 -4.96 -9.26 -24.12
N TRP A 99 -4.82 -10.58 -24.18
CA TRP A 99 -5.94 -11.53 -24.26
C TRP A 99 -6.84 -11.52 -23.01
N ARG A 100 -6.32 -11.09 -21.85
CA ARG A 100 -7.09 -10.95 -20.61
C ARG A 100 -7.84 -9.62 -20.50
N SER A 101 -7.55 -8.66 -21.39
CA SER A 101 -8.17 -7.33 -21.34
C SER A 101 -9.69 -7.43 -21.51
N ARG A 102 -10.43 -6.84 -20.61
CA ARG A 102 -11.91 -6.68 -20.69
C ARG A 102 -12.30 -5.27 -21.08
N ARG A 103 -11.49 -4.27 -20.70
CA ARG A 103 -11.72 -2.85 -20.98
C ARG A 103 -10.40 -2.07 -20.94
N SER A 104 -10.42 -0.84 -21.45
CA SER A 104 -9.26 0.04 -21.37
C SER A 104 -9.11 0.63 -19.97
N LEU A 105 -7.92 1.10 -19.64
CA LEU A 105 -7.67 1.77 -18.37
C LEU A 105 -8.42 3.11 -18.26
N ASP A 106 -8.56 3.84 -19.37
CA ASP A 106 -9.32 5.11 -19.44
C ASP A 106 -10.81 4.90 -19.11
N GLU A 107 -11.40 3.83 -19.67
CA GLU A 107 -12.79 3.42 -19.36
C GLU A 107 -12.95 3.07 -17.88
N GLU A 108 -12.01 2.33 -17.29
CA GLU A 108 -12.04 1.95 -15.89
C GLU A 108 -11.95 3.15 -14.94
N LEU A 109 -10.96 4.03 -15.18
CA LEU A 109 -10.81 5.26 -14.40
C LEU A 109 -12.06 6.14 -14.49
N SER A 110 -12.61 6.28 -15.70
CA SER A 110 -13.84 7.07 -15.93
C SER A 110 -15.05 6.46 -15.21
N ALA A 111 -15.22 5.15 -15.29
CA ALA A 111 -16.33 4.43 -14.67
C ALA A 111 -16.32 4.55 -13.12
N GLN A 112 -15.14 4.60 -12.53
CA GLN A 112 -14.97 4.75 -11.08
C GLN A 112 -14.78 6.22 -10.63
N GLY A 113 -14.89 7.20 -11.54
CA GLY A 113 -14.81 8.61 -11.20
C GLY A 113 -13.40 9.10 -10.85
N VAL A 114 -12.36 8.37 -11.24
CA VAL A 114 -10.97 8.72 -10.94
C VAL A 114 -10.43 9.75 -11.93
N VAL A 115 -10.09 10.93 -11.42
CA VAL A 115 -9.53 12.03 -12.22
C VAL A 115 -8.04 11.79 -12.47
N GLY A 116 -7.62 11.88 -13.71
CA GLY A 116 -6.23 11.71 -14.10
C GLY A 116 -5.76 12.75 -15.10
N ILE A 117 -4.46 12.75 -15.34
CA ILE A 117 -3.80 13.60 -16.33
C ILE A 117 -2.77 12.80 -17.13
N SER A 118 -2.75 13.04 -18.43
CA SER A 118 -1.79 12.43 -19.36
C SER A 118 -1.04 13.48 -20.18
N GLY A 119 0.05 13.05 -20.83
CA GLY A 119 0.83 13.91 -21.72
C GLY A 119 1.78 14.88 -21.01
N ILE A 120 1.97 14.76 -19.71
CA ILE A 120 2.91 15.59 -18.96
C ILE A 120 4.30 14.94 -18.89
N ASP A 121 5.32 15.72 -18.54
CA ASP A 121 6.66 15.21 -18.27
C ASP A 121 6.73 14.56 -16.87
N THR A 122 6.37 13.27 -16.81
CA THR A 122 6.41 12.50 -15.55
C THR A 122 7.83 12.32 -15.01
N ARG A 123 8.87 12.36 -15.86
CA ARG A 123 10.26 12.33 -15.42
C ARG A 123 10.64 13.62 -14.67
N ALA A 124 10.26 14.79 -15.21
CA ALA A 124 10.50 16.06 -14.53
C ALA A 124 9.74 16.14 -13.22
N LEU A 125 8.50 15.66 -13.17
CA LEU A 125 7.68 15.59 -11.96
C LEU A 125 8.32 14.64 -10.92
N THR A 126 8.73 13.44 -11.31
CA THR A 126 9.41 12.47 -10.43
C THR A 126 10.70 13.03 -9.84
N ARG A 127 11.54 13.69 -10.65
CA ARG A 127 12.76 14.34 -10.16
C ARG A 127 12.45 15.43 -9.15
N HIS A 128 11.43 16.23 -9.41
CA HIS A 128 10.98 17.26 -8.49
C HIS A 128 10.56 16.69 -7.12
N LEU A 129 9.73 15.62 -7.13
CA LEU A 129 9.32 14.94 -5.91
C LEU A 129 10.50 14.27 -5.17
N ARG A 130 11.49 13.74 -5.86
CA ARG A 130 12.71 13.22 -5.23
C ARG A 130 13.53 14.30 -4.54
N GLU A 131 13.63 15.48 -5.15
CA GLU A 131 14.41 16.61 -4.65
C GLU A 131 13.69 17.37 -3.52
N ARG A 132 12.37 17.53 -3.61
CA ARG A 132 11.55 18.33 -2.70
C ARG A 132 10.79 17.52 -1.65
N GLY A 133 10.51 16.26 -1.94
CA GLY A 133 9.67 15.37 -1.13
C GLY A 133 8.28 15.16 -1.72
N ALA A 134 7.57 14.15 -1.23
CA ALA A 134 6.15 13.99 -1.49
C ALA A 134 5.38 15.19 -0.91
N MET A 135 4.43 15.70 -1.68
CA MET A 135 3.70 16.93 -1.34
C MET A 135 2.27 16.90 -1.85
N ARG A 136 1.43 17.81 -1.37
CA ARG A 136 0.07 17.96 -1.85
C ARG A 136 0.03 18.32 -3.33
N VAL A 137 -0.96 17.79 -4.03
CA VAL A 137 -1.19 18.02 -5.44
C VAL A 137 -2.68 18.09 -5.74
N GLY A 138 -3.04 18.84 -6.75
CA GLY A 138 -4.36 18.82 -7.38
C GLY A 138 -4.25 18.56 -8.87
N ILE A 139 -5.22 17.83 -9.42
CA ILE A 139 -5.43 17.67 -10.87
C ILE A 139 -6.77 18.31 -11.19
N PHE A 140 -6.80 19.15 -12.22
CA PHE A 140 -7.97 19.93 -12.62
C PHE A 140 -8.23 19.80 -14.12
N SER A 141 -9.48 19.59 -14.49
CA SER A 141 -9.90 19.52 -15.91
C SER A 141 -11.36 19.95 -16.07
N GLY A 142 -11.78 20.27 -17.29
CA GLY A 142 -13.14 20.70 -17.59
C GLY A 142 -13.55 21.97 -16.83
N ALA A 143 -14.70 21.95 -16.17
CA ALA A 143 -15.21 23.08 -15.41
C ALA A 143 -14.39 23.42 -14.13
N ALA A 144 -13.50 22.55 -13.69
CA ALA A 144 -12.62 22.80 -12.56
C ALA A 144 -11.39 23.65 -12.91
N LEU A 145 -11.14 23.93 -14.18
CA LEU A 145 -10.05 24.81 -14.62
C LEU A 145 -10.31 26.26 -14.19
N ALA A 146 -9.30 26.88 -13.60
CA ALA A 146 -9.31 28.27 -13.15
C ALA A 146 -7.91 28.88 -13.36
N ASP A 147 -7.70 30.11 -12.90
CA ASP A 147 -6.37 30.70 -12.87
C ASP A 147 -5.44 29.96 -11.90
N GLU A 148 -4.13 30.02 -12.14
CA GLU A 148 -3.15 29.22 -11.37
C GLU A 148 -3.12 29.57 -9.89
N ALA A 149 -3.41 30.82 -9.52
CA ALA A 149 -3.42 31.24 -8.13
C ALA A 149 -4.60 30.60 -7.36
N ALA A 150 -5.77 30.56 -7.97
CA ALA A 150 -6.95 29.91 -7.40
C ALA A 150 -6.75 28.37 -7.28
N LEU A 151 -6.16 27.73 -8.29
CA LEU A 151 -5.85 26.30 -8.24
C LEU A 151 -4.83 25.99 -7.12
N LEU A 152 -3.78 26.80 -7.01
CA LEU A 152 -2.76 26.64 -5.96
C LEU A 152 -3.34 26.83 -4.56
N ALA A 153 -4.25 27.79 -4.37
CA ALA A 153 -4.94 27.98 -3.09
C ALA A 153 -5.70 26.71 -2.68
N LYS A 154 -6.48 26.11 -3.57
CA LYS A 154 -7.18 24.84 -3.32
C LYS A 154 -6.23 23.70 -2.93
N VAL A 155 -5.08 23.59 -3.61
CA VAL A 155 -4.08 22.56 -3.29
C VAL A 155 -3.51 22.74 -1.88
N ARG A 156 -3.26 23.98 -1.48
CA ARG A 156 -2.71 24.31 -0.15
C ARG A 156 -3.73 24.10 0.98
N GLU A 157 -5.01 24.13 0.69
CA GLU A 157 -6.09 23.84 1.63
C GLU A 157 -6.37 22.33 1.77
N ALA A 158 -5.94 21.51 0.80
CA ALA A 158 -6.15 20.06 0.82
C ALA A 158 -5.48 19.40 2.04
N PRO A 159 -6.06 18.32 2.59
CA PRO A 159 -5.49 17.58 3.72
C PRO A 159 -4.08 17.07 3.43
N GLN A 160 -3.25 16.98 4.47
CA GLN A 160 -1.93 16.37 4.42
C GLN A 160 -2.01 14.89 4.80
N MET A 161 -1.06 14.08 4.31
CA MET A 161 -0.92 12.68 4.70
C MET A 161 -0.41 12.54 6.14
N LYS A 162 0.47 13.43 6.58
CA LYS A 162 0.97 13.44 7.96
C LYS A 162 -0.17 13.80 8.93
N GLY A 163 -0.39 12.93 9.92
CA GLY A 163 -1.48 13.06 10.87
C GLY A 163 -2.84 12.55 10.36
N ALA A 164 -2.88 11.90 9.19
CA ALA A 164 -4.12 11.34 8.64
C ALA A 164 -4.36 9.91 9.17
N ASP A 165 -5.51 9.70 9.83
CA ASP A 165 -6.03 8.39 10.20
C ASP A 165 -6.93 7.89 9.07
N LEU A 166 -6.48 6.89 8.31
CA LEU A 166 -7.16 6.44 7.09
C LEU A 166 -7.51 4.95 7.09
N SER A 167 -7.00 4.16 8.01
CA SER A 167 -7.21 2.71 8.01
C SER A 167 -8.69 2.33 8.09
N GLY A 168 -9.48 3.06 8.90
CA GLY A 168 -10.91 2.85 9.00
C GLY A 168 -11.71 3.20 7.75
N GLU A 169 -11.17 4.04 6.83
CA GLU A 169 -11.85 4.43 5.58
C GLU A 169 -11.76 3.34 4.50
N VAL A 170 -10.80 2.42 4.62
CA VAL A 170 -10.50 1.41 3.60
C VAL A 170 -10.75 -0.02 4.08
N ALA A 171 -10.82 -0.24 5.39
CA ALA A 171 -11.07 -1.54 5.99
C ALA A 171 -12.49 -2.05 5.71
N THR A 172 -12.67 -3.36 5.84
CA THR A 172 -14.00 -3.97 5.80
C THR A 172 -14.87 -3.47 6.98
N GLU A 173 -16.17 -3.29 6.74
CA GLU A 173 -17.12 -2.95 7.79
C GLU A 173 -17.60 -4.20 8.55
N GLU A 174 -17.65 -5.35 7.86
CA GLU A 174 -18.09 -6.63 8.39
C GLU A 174 -16.99 -7.68 8.29
N ALA A 175 -16.89 -8.54 9.30
CA ALA A 175 -15.98 -9.66 9.26
C ALA A 175 -16.35 -10.66 8.16
N TYR A 176 -15.35 -11.24 7.52
CA TYR A 176 -15.55 -12.30 6.52
C TYR A 176 -14.46 -13.37 6.63
N VAL A 177 -14.71 -14.53 6.04
CA VAL A 177 -13.80 -15.66 6.09
C VAL A 177 -13.30 -16.01 4.70
N VAL A 178 -11.98 -16.18 4.57
CA VAL A 178 -11.35 -16.78 3.40
C VAL A 178 -10.97 -18.21 3.78
N PRO A 179 -11.65 -19.23 3.19
CA PRO A 179 -11.41 -20.63 3.54
C PRO A 179 -10.01 -21.09 3.09
N ALA A 180 -9.45 -22.03 3.83
CA ALA A 180 -8.22 -22.70 3.44
C ALA A 180 -8.38 -23.42 2.09
N ILE A 181 -7.36 -23.34 1.24
CA ILE A 181 -7.26 -24.14 0.02
C ILE A 181 -6.71 -25.52 0.40
N GLY A 182 -7.49 -26.58 0.15
CA GLY A 182 -7.15 -27.93 0.59
C GLY A 182 -7.49 -28.19 2.06
N THR A 183 -6.64 -28.96 2.75
CA THR A 183 -6.88 -29.30 4.16
C THR A 183 -6.57 -28.13 5.08
N LYS A 184 -7.54 -27.71 5.89
CA LYS A 184 -7.34 -26.70 6.91
C LYS A 184 -6.34 -27.17 7.96
N ARG A 185 -5.32 -26.38 8.21
CA ARG A 185 -4.27 -26.62 9.21
C ARG A 185 -4.33 -25.62 10.36
N PHE A 186 -4.59 -24.35 10.05
CA PHE A 186 -4.56 -23.24 11.00
C PHE A 186 -5.73 -22.28 10.78
N THR A 187 -6.03 -21.51 11.82
CA THR A 187 -6.94 -20.37 11.80
C THR A 187 -6.15 -19.11 12.11
N VAL A 188 -6.29 -18.07 11.28
CA VAL A 188 -5.66 -16.76 11.49
C VAL A 188 -6.74 -15.69 11.62
N ALA A 189 -6.65 -14.85 12.64
CA ALA A 189 -7.37 -13.59 12.72
C ALA A 189 -6.55 -12.50 12.03
N ALA A 190 -7.05 -11.96 10.94
CA ALA A 190 -6.40 -10.90 10.17
C ALA A 190 -7.11 -9.56 10.41
N ILE A 191 -6.39 -8.59 10.94
CA ILE A 191 -6.90 -7.23 11.15
C ILE A 191 -6.79 -6.46 9.84
N ASP A 192 -7.94 -6.07 9.29
CA ASP A 192 -8.01 -5.31 8.05
C ASP A 192 -7.76 -3.82 8.32
N LEU A 193 -6.59 -3.35 7.92
CA LEU A 193 -6.22 -1.94 7.93
C LEU A 193 -6.15 -1.37 6.50
N GLY A 194 -6.59 -2.16 5.52
CA GLY A 194 -6.49 -1.93 4.09
C GLY A 194 -5.89 -3.16 3.38
N ILE A 195 -6.34 -4.36 3.76
CA ILE A 195 -5.80 -5.64 3.30
C ILE A 195 -5.96 -5.81 1.78
N LYS A 196 -4.91 -6.27 1.11
CA LYS A 196 -4.98 -6.66 -0.30
C LYS A 196 -5.49 -8.09 -0.44
N GLY A 197 -6.30 -8.34 -1.49
CA GLY A 197 -6.94 -9.63 -1.72
C GLY A 197 -5.97 -10.80 -1.83
N MET A 198 -4.77 -10.56 -2.36
CA MET A 198 -3.74 -11.59 -2.48
C MET A 198 -3.19 -12.05 -1.12
N THR A 199 -3.18 -11.20 -0.08
CA THR A 199 -2.64 -11.56 1.24
C THR A 199 -3.35 -12.75 1.89
N PRO A 200 -4.67 -12.74 2.12
CA PRO A 200 -5.37 -13.90 2.66
C PRO A 200 -5.35 -15.10 1.69
N HIS A 201 -5.26 -14.87 0.38
CA HIS A 201 -5.11 -15.95 -0.60
C HIS A 201 -3.78 -16.71 -0.42
N ARG A 202 -2.66 -16.00 -0.23
CA ARG A 202 -1.35 -16.62 0.06
C ARG A 202 -1.33 -17.42 1.36
N MET A 203 -2.10 -17.00 2.35
CA MET A 203 -2.32 -17.78 3.57
C MET A 203 -3.17 -19.02 3.29
N ALA A 204 -4.27 -18.86 2.54
CA ALA A 204 -5.18 -19.96 2.19
C ALA A 204 -4.48 -21.09 1.42
N GLU A 205 -3.56 -20.76 0.49
CA GLU A 205 -2.71 -21.73 -0.22
C GLU A 205 -1.88 -22.62 0.73
N ARG A 206 -1.64 -22.19 1.96
CA ARG A 206 -0.89 -22.91 3.01
C ARG A 206 -1.78 -23.64 4.01
N GLY A 207 -3.05 -23.78 3.70
CA GLY A 207 -4.03 -24.43 4.58
C GLY A 207 -4.46 -23.56 5.77
N ILE A 208 -4.35 -22.25 5.65
CA ILE A 208 -4.81 -21.30 6.67
C ILE A 208 -6.21 -20.82 6.31
N GLU A 209 -7.16 -20.98 7.22
CA GLU A 209 -8.44 -20.27 7.17
C GLU A 209 -8.25 -18.89 7.77
N VAL A 210 -8.59 -17.84 7.03
CA VAL A 210 -8.36 -16.46 7.46
C VAL A 210 -9.68 -15.79 7.79
N HIS A 211 -9.85 -15.41 9.05
CA HIS A 211 -10.94 -14.57 9.52
C HIS A 211 -10.49 -13.11 9.44
N VAL A 212 -10.98 -12.39 8.44
CA VAL A 212 -10.67 -10.97 8.25
C VAL A 212 -11.63 -10.15 9.10
N LEU A 213 -11.07 -9.41 10.04
CA LEU A 213 -11.79 -8.60 11.02
C LEU A 213 -11.63 -7.10 10.71
N PRO A 214 -12.65 -6.26 10.98
CA PRO A 214 -12.57 -4.81 10.81
C PRO A 214 -11.40 -4.17 11.56
N ALA A 215 -10.97 -2.98 11.14
CA ALA A 215 -9.95 -2.18 11.83
C ALA A 215 -10.32 -1.83 13.28
N THR A 216 -11.61 -1.85 13.61
CA THR A 216 -12.17 -1.58 14.94
C THR A 216 -12.26 -2.80 15.85
N ALA A 217 -11.82 -3.98 15.37
CA ALA A 217 -11.89 -5.23 16.15
C ALA A 217 -11.14 -5.10 17.47
N THR A 218 -11.73 -5.70 18.52
CA THR A 218 -11.14 -5.76 19.86
C THR A 218 -10.35 -7.05 20.04
N ALA A 219 -9.60 -7.15 21.13
CA ALA A 219 -8.92 -8.39 21.50
C ALA A 219 -9.92 -9.54 21.73
N GLU A 220 -11.12 -9.24 22.21
CA GLU A 220 -12.19 -10.23 22.38
C GLU A 220 -12.64 -10.79 21.03
N ASP A 221 -12.86 -9.94 20.04
CA ASP A 221 -13.22 -10.35 18.68
C ASP A 221 -12.14 -11.22 18.04
N VAL A 222 -10.86 -10.84 18.22
CA VAL A 222 -9.71 -11.62 17.73
C VAL A 222 -9.70 -13.03 18.33
N TYR A 223 -9.89 -13.15 19.63
CA TYR A 223 -9.82 -14.45 20.29
C TYR A 223 -11.12 -15.26 20.24
N ALA A 224 -12.24 -14.64 19.86
CA ALA A 224 -13.51 -15.34 19.61
C ALA A 224 -13.40 -16.38 18.47
N VAL A 225 -12.47 -16.19 17.50
CA VAL A 225 -12.25 -17.15 16.40
C VAL A 225 -11.23 -18.24 16.75
N ASN A 226 -10.70 -18.27 17.98
CA ASN A 226 -9.67 -19.22 18.44
C ASN A 226 -8.47 -19.30 17.48
N PRO A 227 -7.77 -18.19 17.23
CA PRO A 227 -6.73 -18.15 16.22
C PRO A 227 -5.44 -18.85 16.68
N ASP A 228 -4.79 -19.55 15.73
CA ASP A 228 -3.42 -20.05 15.89
C ASP A 228 -2.38 -18.95 15.68
N GLY A 229 -2.75 -17.90 14.97
CA GLY A 229 -1.93 -16.71 14.72
C GLY A 229 -2.77 -15.48 14.42
N VAL A 230 -2.16 -14.31 14.59
CA VAL A 230 -2.78 -13.01 14.29
C VAL A 230 -1.96 -12.29 13.24
N PHE A 231 -2.66 -11.70 12.28
CA PHE A 231 -2.05 -10.95 11.18
C PHE A 231 -2.52 -9.50 11.20
N PHE A 232 -1.59 -8.55 11.02
CA PHE A 232 -1.89 -7.13 10.83
C PHE A 232 -1.53 -6.72 9.40
N SER A 233 -2.53 -6.23 8.68
CA SER A 233 -2.39 -5.97 7.26
C SER A 233 -1.64 -4.66 6.95
N ASN A 234 -1.37 -4.46 5.66
CA ASN A 234 -1.04 -3.18 5.07
C ASN A 234 -2.21 -2.19 5.19
N GLY A 235 -1.93 -0.90 4.96
CA GLY A 235 -2.94 0.14 4.99
C GLY A 235 -2.38 1.53 4.75
N PRO A 236 -3.26 2.53 4.52
CA PRO A 236 -2.88 3.93 4.32
C PRO A 236 -2.79 4.71 5.63
N GLY A 237 -2.28 5.92 5.53
CA GLY A 237 -2.28 6.91 6.61
C GLY A 237 -0.96 7.02 7.36
N ASP A 238 -1.01 7.82 8.43
CA ASP A 238 0.14 8.05 9.32
C ASP A 238 0.08 7.05 10.48
N PRO A 239 1.07 6.16 10.64
CA PRO A 239 1.08 5.21 11.75
C PRO A 239 1.05 5.89 13.13
N ALA A 240 1.44 7.16 13.24
CA ALA A 240 1.38 7.91 14.49
C ALA A 240 -0.05 8.11 15.02
N THR A 241 -1.08 7.96 14.19
CA THR A 241 -2.50 8.10 14.58
C THR A 241 -3.16 6.77 14.95
N ALA A 242 -2.51 5.63 14.70
CA ALA A 242 -3.07 4.30 14.81
C ALA A 242 -3.04 3.73 16.25
N ASP A 243 -3.56 4.46 17.23
CA ASP A 243 -3.49 4.06 18.66
C ASP A 243 -4.29 2.79 18.95
N HIS A 244 -5.47 2.61 18.34
CA HIS A 244 -6.28 1.41 18.54
C HIS A 244 -5.59 0.13 18.00
N PRO A 245 -5.12 0.05 16.75
CA PRO A 245 -4.34 -1.10 16.26
C PRO A 245 -3.08 -1.37 17.07
N VAL A 246 -2.39 -0.34 17.60
CA VAL A 246 -1.23 -0.49 18.48
C VAL A 246 -1.62 -1.14 19.81
N ALA A 247 -2.72 -0.69 20.42
CA ALA A 247 -3.22 -1.29 21.67
C ALA A 247 -3.64 -2.75 21.46
N LEU A 248 -4.33 -3.04 20.36
CA LEU A 248 -4.70 -4.42 19.99
C LEU A 248 -3.46 -5.30 19.81
N MET A 249 -2.46 -4.81 19.07
CA MET A 249 -1.22 -5.56 18.85
C MET A 249 -0.48 -5.85 20.16
N ARG A 250 -0.45 -4.90 21.10
CA ARG A 250 0.11 -5.13 22.44
C ARG A 250 -0.61 -6.25 23.19
N ALA A 251 -1.95 -6.28 23.14
CA ALA A 251 -2.74 -7.35 23.75
C ALA A 251 -2.45 -8.73 23.13
N VAL A 252 -2.16 -8.78 21.82
CA VAL A 252 -1.74 -10.02 21.13
C VAL A 252 -0.33 -10.45 21.59
N LEU A 253 0.61 -9.50 21.68
CA LEU A 253 1.98 -9.76 22.15
C LEU A 253 2.01 -10.23 23.61
N GLU A 254 1.18 -9.69 24.50
CA GLU A 254 1.05 -10.13 25.89
C GLU A 254 0.71 -11.62 25.99
N ARG A 255 -0.14 -12.11 25.09
CA ARG A 255 -0.55 -13.53 25.06
C ARG A 255 0.43 -14.44 24.32
N SER A 256 1.51 -13.87 23.77
CA SER A 256 2.51 -14.61 22.95
C SER A 256 1.90 -15.40 21.79
N THR A 257 0.79 -14.93 21.23
CA THR A 257 0.19 -15.50 20.03
C THR A 257 1.09 -15.23 18.83
N PRO A 258 1.36 -16.21 17.94
CA PRO A 258 2.11 -15.99 16.71
C PRO A 258 1.58 -14.79 15.92
N LEU A 259 2.48 -13.86 15.59
CA LEU A 259 2.11 -12.60 14.98
C LEU A 259 2.95 -12.33 13.73
N PHE A 260 2.27 -11.93 12.65
CA PHE A 260 2.90 -11.41 11.44
C PHE A 260 2.27 -10.07 11.04
N GLY A 261 3.11 -9.08 10.71
CA GLY A 261 2.67 -7.77 10.24
C GLY A 261 3.28 -7.39 8.90
N ILE A 262 2.48 -6.84 7.97
CA ILE A 262 2.95 -6.36 6.66
C ILE A 262 2.71 -4.86 6.55
N CYS A 263 3.71 -4.11 6.10
CA CYS A 263 3.68 -2.70 5.75
C CYS A 263 3.17 -1.83 6.92
N PHE A 264 1.90 -1.43 6.94
CA PHE A 264 1.33 -0.72 8.08
C PHE A 264 1.42 -1.57 9.36
N GLY A 265 1.22 -2.89 9.25
CA GLY A 265 1.41 -3.84 10.35
C GLY A 265 2.83 -3.86 10.92
N ASN A 266 3.87 -3.64 10.10
CA ASN A 266 5.25 -3.44 10.58
C ASN A 266 5.40 -2.14 11.38
N GLN A 267 4.78 -1.06 10.92
CA GLN A 267 4.81 0.22 11.61
C GLN A 267 4.05 0.17 12.94
N ILE A 268 2.92 -0.54 12.98
CA ILE A 268 2.17 -0.81 14.21
C ILE A 268 3.00 -1.64 15.20
N LEU A 269 3.73 -2.67 14.71
CA LEU A 269 4.63 -3.44 15.56
C LEU A 269 5.74 -2.55 16.13
N GLY A 270 6.37 -1.73 15.31
CA GLY A 270 7.37 -0.77 15.77
C GLY A 270 6.85 0.12 16.90
N ARG A 271 5.67 0.70 16.75
CA ARG A 271 5.01 1.51 17.79
C ARG A 271 4.63 0.69 19.03
N ALA A 272 4.13 -0.52 18.86
CA ALA A 272 3.78 -1.40 19.98
C ALA A 272 5.00 -1.71 20.85
N LEU A 273 6.17 -1.87 20.23
CA LEU A 273 7.45 -2.10 20.89
C LEU A 273 8.07 -0.84 21.51
N GLY A 274 7.53 0.34 21.21
CA GLY A 274 8.02 1.62 21.75
C GLY A 274 8.96 2.37 20.81
N PHE A 275 9.17 1.91 19.58
CA PHE A 275 9.93 2.65 18.57
C PHE A 275 9.12 3.81 17.97
N GLY A 276 9.82 4.83 17.49
CA GLY A 276 9.24 5.91 16.72
C GLY A 276 8.89 5.50 15.29
N THR A 277 8.13 6.36 14.63
CA THR A 277 7.93 6.31 13.18
C THR A 277 8.18 7.69 12.58
N PHE A 278 8.65 7.73 11.34
CA PHE A 278 8.93 8.97 10.64
C PHE A 278 8.47 8.92 9.19
N LYS A 279 8.17 10.10 8.63
CA LYS A 279 7.81 10.23 7.22
C LYS A 279 9.05 10.25 6.35
N LEU A 280 9.12 9.35 5.38
CA LEU A 280 10.15 9.35 4.36
C LEU A 280 9.97 10.56 3.42
N LYS A 281 11.07 11.08 2.90
CA LYS A 281 11.04 12.26 2.02
C LYS A 281 10.12 12.07 0.82
N TYR A 282 10.18 10.92 0.14
CA TYR A 282 9.34 10.60 -1.02
C TYR A 282 8.74 9.17 -0.96
N GLY A 283 9.12 8.39 0.06
CA GLY A 283 8.64 7.02 0.26
C GLY A 283 9.27 6.00 -0.68
N HIS A 284 9.00 4.72 -0.41
CA HIS A 284 9.37 3.61 -1.26
C HIS A 284 8.15 3.09 -2.00
N ARG A 285 8.17 3.15 -3.34
CA ARG A 285 7.08 2.64 -4.19
C ARG A 285 7.65 2.06 -5.48
N GLY A 286 7.28 0.84 -5.75
CA GLY A 286 7.75 0.07 -6.90
C GLY A 286 7.97 -1.39 -6.59
N ILE A 287 8.42 -2.14 -7.58
CA ILE A 287 8.54 -3.60 -7.53
C ILE A 287 9.99 -4.08 -7.67
N ASN A 288 10.96 -3.23 -7.37
CA ASN A 288 12.37 -3.50 -7.62
C ASN A 288 13.28 -2.96 -6.51
N GLN A 289 12.83 -3.00 -5.27
CA GLN A 289 13.61 -2.53 -4.12
C GLN A 289 14.44 -3.67 -3.52
N PRO A 290 15.77 -3.49 -3.38
CA PRO A 290 16.62 -4.50 -2.77
C PRO A 290 16.54 -4.43 -1.25
N VAL A 291 16.12 -5.52 -0.63
CA VAL A 291 16.06 -5.67 0.83
C VAL A 291 16.94 -6.82 1.27
N GLN A 292 17.76 -6.61 2.28
CA GLN A 292 18.54 -7.65 2.91
C GLN A 292 17.78 -8.24 4.10
N ASP A 293 17.51 -9.55 4.07
CA ASP A 293 17.18 -10.35 5.25
C ASP A 293 18.46 -10.58 6.07
N ARG A 294 18.60 -9.87 7.17
CA ARG A 294 19.77 -9.96 8.07
C ARG A 294 19.83 -11.29 8.81
N THR A 295 18.74 -12.03 8.87
CA THR A 295 18.70 -13.34 9.52
C THR A 295 19.35 -14.43 8.68
N THR A 296 19.34 -14.26 7.36
CA THR A 296 19.90 -15.21 6.39
C THR A 296 21.07 -14.65 5.60
N GLY A 297 21.23 -13.31 5.58
CA GLY A 297 22.19 -12.60 4.75
C GLY A 297 21.80 -12.48 3.28
N LYS A 298 20.64 -12.99 2.87
CA LYS A 298 20.13 -12.91 1.50
C LYS A 298 19.64 -11.52 1.15
N VAL A 299 19.80 -11.17 -0.12
CA VAL A 299 19.19 -9.96 -0.70
C VAL A 299 18.05 -10.39 -1.62
N GLU A 300 16.91 -9.78 -1.44
CA GLU A 300 15.68 -10.05 -2.18
C GLU A 300 15.24 -8.81 -2.93
N VAL A 301 14.64 -9.00 -4.09
CA VAL A 301 13.93 -7.93 -4.82
C VAL A 301 12.49 -7.92 -4.33
N THR A 302 12.03 -6.77 -3.89
CA THR A 302 10.76 -6.67 -3.17
C THR A 302 9.85 -5.57 -3.72
N ALA A 303 8.54 -5.73 -3.47
CA ALA A 303 7.52 -4.74 -3.81
C ALA A 303 7.21 -3.84 -2.62
N HIS A 304 7.16 -2.51 -2.84
CA HIS A 304 6.95 -1.52 -1.81
C HIS A 304 5.84 -0.53 -2.15
N ASN A 305 5.13 -0.10 -1.13
CA ASN A 305 4.24 1.05 -1.17
C ASN A 305 4.09 1.63 0.24
N HIS A 306 5.06 2.41 0.70
CA HIS A 306 4.97 3.09 1.99
C HIS A 306 5.63 4.47 1.98
N GLY A 307 5.06 5.39 2.77
CA GLY A 307 5.57 6.76 2.95
C GLY A 307 6.13 7.02 4.35
N PHE A 308 5.99 6.04 5.25
CA PHE A 308 6.51 6.09 6.62
C PHE A 308 7.38 4.87 6.88
N ALA A 309 8.26 4.97 7.87
CA ALA A 309 9.14 3.88 8.30
C ALA A 309 9.31 3.89 9.82
N VAL A 310 9.74 2.76 10.36
CA VAL A 310 10.06 2.61 11.78
C VAL A 310 11.46 3.17 12.05
N ASP A 311 11.60 3.91 13.15
CA ASP A 311 12.88 4.41 13.66
C ASP A 311 13.38 3.47 14.77
N ALA A 312 14.13 2.46 14.38
CA ALA A 312 14.71 1.47 15.30
C ALA A 312 16.22 1.32 15.08
N PRO A 313 17.01 1.02 16.13
CA PRO A 313 18.45 0.80 16.00
C PRO A 313 18.77 -0.38 15.09
N LEU A 314 19.73 -0.17 14.16
CA LEU A 314 20.14 -1.22 13.22
C LEU A 314 21.17 -2.19 13.79
N ASP A 315 22.00 -1.75 14.75
CA ASP A 315 23.27 -2.44 15.05
C ASP A 315 23.14 -3.51 16.15
N ALA A 316 22.12 -3.43 16.99
CA ALA A 316 21.92 -4.35 18.11
C ALA A 316 20.44 -4.54 18.46
N PRO A 317 20.09 -5.68 19.07
CA PRO A 317 18.76 -5.85 19.66
C PRO A 317 18.46 -4.78 20.72
N SER A 318 17.22 -4.35 20.78
CA SER A 318 16.70 -3.38 21.74
C SER A 318 15.81 -4.08 22.77
N ASP A 319 15.91 -3.69 24.03
CA ASP A 319 14.97 -4.09 25.05
C ASP A 319 13.62 -3.38 24.84
N THR A 320 12.53 -4.14 24.88
CA THR A 320 11.17 -3.64 24.71
C THR A 320 10.26 -4.16 25.83
N PRO A 321 9.06 -3.62 26.01
CA PRO A 321 8.09 -4.16 26.99
C PRO A 321 7.72 -5.64 26.75
N PHE A 322 8.01 -6.18 25.56
CA PHE A 322 7.65 -7.54 25.17
C PHE A 322 8.85 -8.47 24.97
N GLY A 323 10.01 -8.12 25.49
CA GLY A 323 11.28 -8.82 25.30
C GLY A 323 12.17 -8.11 24.29
N ARG A 324 13.26 -8.75 23.88
CA ARG A 324 14.21 -8.17 22.94
C ARG A 324 13.69 -8.21 21.51
N ALA A 325 13.87 -7.12 20.80
CA ALA A 325 13.53 -6.99 19.39
C ALA A 325 14.75 -6.54 18.58
N GLU A 326 14.84 -6.98 17.34
CA GLU A 326 15.88 -6.53 16.41
C GLU A 326 15.31 -6.22 15.04
N VAL A 327 16.06 -5.41 14.27
CA VAL A 327 15.79 -5.16 12.87
C VAL A 327 16.23 -6.38 12.07
N SER A 328 15.26 -7.06 11.47
CA SER A 328 15.48 -8.28 10.68
C SER A 328 15.72 -8.03 9.20
N HIS A 329 15.18 -6.91 8.66
CA HIS A 329 15.30 -6.56 7.24
C HIS A 329 15.65 -5.09 7.07
N VAL A 330 16.47 -4.78 6.06
CA VAL A 330 16.95 -3.41 5.78
C VAL A 330 16.96 -3.16 4.27
N CYS A 331 16.47 -2.00 3.84
CA CYS A 331 16.60 -1.54 2.47
C CYS A 331 18.07 -1.18 2.15
N LEU A 332 18.61 -1.75 1.08
CA LEU A 332 20.01 -1.49 0.69
C LEU A 332 20.21 -0.14 -0.02
N ASN A 333 19.15 0.57 -0.39
CA ASN A 333 19.25 1.87 -1.03
C ASN A 333 19.55 3.01 -0.04
N ASP A 334 19.03 2.91 1.21
CA ASP A 334 19.08 4.01 2.17
C ASP A 334 19.11 3.56 3.64
N ASN A 335 19.25 2.27 3.91
CA ASN A 335 19.28 1.68 5.25
C ASN A 335 17.99 1.88 6.07
N VAL A 336 16.86 2.10 5.43
CA VAL A 336 15.55 2.14 6.12
C VAL A 336 15.20 0.75 6.67
N VAL A 337 14.59 0.73 7.86
CA VAL A 337 14.09 -0.49 8.50
C VAL A 337 12.97 -1.10 7.67
N GLU A 338 13.17 -2.33 7.22
CA GLU A 338 12.23 -3.06 6.38
C GLU A 338 11.65 -4.30 7.06
N GLY A 339 11.93 -4.51 8.33
CA GLY A 339 11.34 -5.57 9.12
C GLY A 339 11.88 -5.65 10.53
N LEU A 340 11.04 -6.15 11.42
CA LEU A 340 11.33 -6.35 12.84
C LEU A 340 11.06 -7.81 13.21
N ARG A 341 11.79 -8.33 14.20
CA ARG A 341 11.43 -9.59 14.87
C ARG A 341 11.68 -9.49 16.37
N LEU A 342 10.86 -10.16 17.14
CA LEU A 342 11.11 -10.40 18.56
C LEU A 342 11.96 -11.67 18.70
N LEU A 343 12.87 -11.65 19.66
CA LEU A 343 13.74 -12.78 19.98
C LEU A 343 13.13 -13.70 21.03
N ASP A 344 12.27 -13.15 21.88
CA ASP A 344 11.71 -13.82 23.04
C ASP A 344 10.20 -14.15 22.88
N ARG A 345 9.60 -13.80 21.72
CA ARG A 345 8.19 -14.06 21.38
C ARG A 345 8.02 -14.39 19.89
N PRO A 346 6.99 -15.15 19.52
CA PRO A 346 6.76 -15.56 18.12
C PRO A 346 6.13 -14.43 17.28
N ALA A 347 6.86 -13.34 17.06
CA ALA A 347 6.37 -12.18 16.31
C ALA A 347 7.44 -11.63 15.36
N PHE A 348 7.03 -11.34 14.14
CA PHE A 348 7.85 -10.64 13.15
C PHE A 348 6.99 -9.80 12.19
N SER A 349 7.65 -8.91 11.48
CA SER A 349 7.00 -8.07 10.47
C SER A 349 7.95 -7.71 9.34
N VAL A 350 7.38 -7.32 8.20
CA VAL A 350 8.11 -6.72 7.08
C VAL A 350 7.39 -5.47 6.59
N GLN A 351 8.16 -4.49 6.09
CA GLN A 351 7.64 -3.23 5.59
C GLN A 351 7.17 -3.33 4.14
N TYR A 352 7.74 -4.22 3.38
CA TYR A 352 7.43 -4.51 1.98
C TYR A 352 6.31 -5.56 1.85
N HIS A 353 5.91 -5.85 0.62
CA HIS A 353 4.75 -6.69 0.29
C HIS A 353 5.16 -8.07 -0.24
N PRO A 354 5.28 -9.11 0.60
CA PRO A 354 5.66 -10.46 0.15
C PRO A 354 4.57 -11.17 -0.65
N GLU A 355 3.32 -10.71 -0.56
CA GLU A 355 2.20 -11.20 -1.37
C GLU A 355 2.31 -10.79 -2.84
N ALA A 356 2.90 -9.64 -3.11
CA ALA A 356 3.34 -9.07 -4.39
C ALA A 356 2.66 -9.65 -5.65
N ALA A 357 1.37 -9.37 -5.86
CA ALA A 357 0.60 -9.90 -6.99
C ALA A 357 1.22 -9.50 -8.35
N ALA A 358 1.68 -8.25 -8.47
CA ALA A 358 2.28 -7.70 -9.69
C ALA A 358 3.82 -7.67 -9.69
N GLY A 359 4.44 -8.09 -8.61
CA GLY A 359 5.87 -7.91 -8.38
C GLY A 359 6.63 -9.21 -8.20
N PRO A 360 7.89 -9.12 -7.75
CA PRO A 360 8.73 -10.28 -7.49
C PRO A 360 8.16 -11.12 -6.33
N HIS A 361 8.35 -12.44 -6.40
CA HIS A 361 7.86 -13.39 -5.40
C HIS A 361 8.97 -13.92 -4.49
N ASP A 362 10.14 -13.30 -4.48
CA ASP A 362 11.33 -13.72 -3.72
C ASP A 362 11.02 -13.89 -2.23
N ALA A 363 10.15 -13.03 -1.69
CA ALA A 363 9.80 -12.99 -0.27
C ALA A 363 8.55 -13.83 0.12
N ALA A 364 7.96 -14.58 -0.82
CA ALA A 364 6.74 -15.36 -0.56
C ALA A 364 6.92 -16.40 0.58
N TYR A 365 8.15 -16.84 0.85
CA TYR A 365 8.49 -17.76 1.95
C TYR A 365 8.17 -17.19 3.36
N LEU A 366 7.95 -15.88 3.49
CA LEU A 366 7.59 -15.29 4.77
C LEU A 366 6.23 -15.78 5.29
N PHE A 367 5.32 -16.17 4.39
CA PHE A 367 4.09 -16.85 4.78
C PHE A 367 4.38 -18.27 5.33
N ASP A 368 5.41 -18.96 4.82
CA ASP A 368 5.86 -20.25 5.36
C ASP A 368 6.53 -20.09 6.72
N ARG A 369 7.28 -18.98 6.92
CA ARG A 369 7.83 -18.59 8.23
C ARG A 369 6.69 -18.37 9.25
N PHE A 370 5.60 -17.73 8.85
CA PHE A 370 4.42 -17.55 9.72
C PHE A 370 3.77 -18.90 10.08
N VAL A 371 3.65 -19.82 9.12
CA VAL A 371 3.19 -21.21 9.38
C VAL A 371 4.09 -21.88 10.42
N SER A 372 5.42 -21.79 10.25
CA SER A 372 6.37 -22.40 11.18
C SER A 372 6.28 -21.84 12.61
N LEU A 373 5.98 -20.55 12.77
CA LEU A 373 5.72 -19.96 14.09
C LEU A 373 4.47 -20.57 14.75
N MET A 374 3.39 -20.78 14.00
CA MET A 374 2.17 -21.40 14.51
C MET A 374 2.38 -22.87 14.84
N GLU A 375 3.18 -23.61 14.05
CA GLU A 375 3.57 -25.00 14.37
C GLU A 375 4.33 -25.09 15.68
N GLY A 376 5.31 -24.20 15.90
CA GLY A 376 6.13 -24.17 17.11
C GLY A 376 5.35 -23.87 18.40
N GLN A 377 4.17 -23.27 18.31
CA GLN A 377 3.29 -23.03 19.47
C GLN A 377 2.38 -24.21 19.80
N ARG A 378 2.17 -25.13 18.86
CA ARG A 378 1.37 -26.37 19.08
C ARG A 378 2.22 -27.55 19.58
N ALA A 379 3.55 -27.46 19.46
CA ALA A 379 4.51 -28.47 19.92
C ALA A 379 4.85 -28.29 21.40
#